data_28c28fe02a4046f5ab9eb31fdf2d9f4f
#
_entry.id   28c28fe02a4046f5ab9eb31fdf2d9f4f
#
_cell.length_a   1.000
_cell.length_b   1.000
_cell.length_c   1.000
_cell.angle_alpha   90.00
_cell.angle_beta   90.00
_cell.angle_gamma   90.00
#
_symmetry.space_group_name_H-M   'P 1'
#
loop_
_entity.id
_entity.type
_entity.pdbx_description
1 polymer ?
#
loop_
_entity_poly.entity_id
_entity_poly.type
_entity_poly.pdbx_seq_one_letter_code
_entity_poly.pdbx_strand_id
1 'polypeptide(L)'
;PHAWEDEHEVNAFAGALADELAGRGHRMLVLAPSRSRGLVRDSRRLIRAARDNPEALFDPDGGVRVLGVGEVLPFRSARRPASVPVDVARTIEELLDGVPFDFVHVHEPFAPSVPAAALRHSRALNIGSFHAPTERLISTQVARRVVELFFGRLDARTAAWPTTRELMGRWFPAPYDLVQPGTAPSAPHARSGPVEIAFVAVEERAAQRLFLRAVRRLPLSAAWRATLVADEWRTTPLVRRDVAARVRFQAGAGAEALDWADVIVFASGGIAPAPSLLQSAVAAQAVPVASRLPLYEDMLEDGERGLLFEPGDVDTLTAQLTRLVEQPEDIDRLAAAATARPWADVVDELAALYARVAARRHDGRPNGALRRRLQSRPLIDVDLHMHTDHSGDCATPVEALLGEAKARGLGAIAITDHNEISGALEAREKAEGIKIIVAEEVKTGDQGEVIGLFIEDKIPRGMTLQETIAEIKRQGGLVYVPHPFDRLHAVPDYPHLLDVLEDVDAIEVFNPRVAISSFNEEAVRFAEKYRIVCGAGSDAHVTAGLGSVRIRMRDFDGPEEFLESLRDADIIRKPASLVYVQALKFLQTKATPTSARRAAKERRIRRAERRAARKS
;
A
#
# COMPACT_ATOMS: atom_id res chain seq x y z
N PRO A 1 -6.23 8.34 8.79
CA PRO A 1 -6.10 9.74 8.33
C PRO A 1 -6.75 10.76 9.26
N HIS A 2 -7.66 10.34 10.12
CA HIS A 2 -8.41 11.16 11.07
C HIS A 2 -7.78 11.08 12.47
N ALA A 3 -7.99 12.09 13.33
CA ALA A 3 -7.59 11.97 14.71
C ALA A 3 -8.31 10.79 15.36
N TRP A 4 -7.60 10.01 16.19
CA TRP A 4 -8.18 8.79 16.77
C TRP A 4 -9.42 9.08 17.63
N GLU A 5 -9.45 10.24 18.26
CA GLU A 5 -10.55 10.70 19.09
C GLU A 5 -11.78 11.16 18.29
N ASP A 6 -11.68 11.26 16.97
CA ASP A 6 -12.81 11.65 16.13
C ASP A 6 -13.73 10.44 15.88
N GLU A 7 -15.03 10.63 16.05
CA GLU A 7 -16.04 9.67 15.63
C GLU A 7 -16.12 9.67 14.10
N HIS A 8 -15.33 8.79 13.47
CA HIS A 8 -15.27 8.66 12.02
C HIS A 8 -15.33 7.19 11.62
N GLU A 9 -16.08 6.89 10.55
CA GLU A 9 -16.27 5.50 10.08
C GLU A 9 -14.96 4.76 9.80
N VAL A 10 -13.93 5.45 9.32
CA VAL A 10 -12.60 4.86 9.10
C VAL A 10 -11.95 4.45 10.42
N ASN A 11 -12.08 5.26 11.48
CA ASN A 11 -11.55 4.93 12.80
C ASN A 11 -12.34 3.76 13.42
N ALA A 12 -13.67 3.77 13.27
CA ALA A 12 -14.53 2.68 13.75
C ALA A 12 -14.20 1.35 13.05
N PHE A 13 -14.01 1.38 11.73
CA PHE A 13 -13.58 0.20 10.98
C PHE A 13 -12.21 -0.30 11.44
N ALA A 14 -11.21 0.59 11.52
CA ALA A 14 -9.85 0.24 11.92
C ALA A 14 -9.79 -0.31 13.36
N GLY A 15 -10.57 0.27 14.27
CA GLY A 15 -10.69 -0.17 15.66
C GLY A 15 -11.31 -1.56 15.75
N ALA A 16 -12.49 -1.76 15.18
CA ALA A 16 -13.18 -3.03 15.22
C ALA A 16 -12.38 -4.17 14.55
N LEU A 17 -11.72 -3.88 13.42
CA LEU A 17 -10.80 -4.82 12.78
C LEU A 17 -9.62 -5.18 13.70
N ALA A 18 -9.03 -4.18 14.35
CA ALA A 18 -7.89 -4.39 15.23
C ALA A 18 -8.28 -5.21 16.48
N ASP A 19 -9.43 -4.90 17.08
CA ASP A 19 -9.95 -5.60 18.25
C ASP A 19 -10.24 -7.08 17.95
N GLU A 20 -10.89 -7.35 16.81
CA GLU A 20 -11.20 -8.72 16.39
C GLU A 20 -9.93 -9.53 16.08
N LEU A 21 -8.93 -8.91 15.39
CA LEU A 21 -7.63 -9.55 15.13
C LEU A 21 -6.85 -9.80 16.44
N ALA A 22 -6.87 -8.85 17.37
CA ALA A 22 -6.26 -9.04 18.69
C ALA A 22 -6.92 -10.18 19.46
N GLY A 23 -8.26 -10.27 19.42
CA GLY A 23 -9.01 -11.38 20.00
C GLY A 23 -8.66 -12.76 19.42
N ARG A 24 -8.13 -12.81 18.19
CA ARG A 24 -7.60 -14.02 17.53
C ARG A 24 -6.12 -14.28 17.81
N GLY A 25 -5.49 -13.49 18.69
CA GLY A 25 -4.11 -13.66 19.12
C GLY A 25 -3.06 -12.95 18.24
N HIS A 26 -3.47 -12.07 17.33
CA HIS A 26 -2.53 -11.22 16.59
C HIS A 26 -2.07 -10.04 17.44
N ARG A 27 -0.80 -9.67 17.31
CA ARG A 27 -0.26 -8.46 17.95
C ARG A 27 -0.65 -7.23 17.13
N MET A 28 -1.52 -6.39 17.68
CA MET A 28 -2.11 -5.27 16.98
C MET A 28 -1.58 -3.92 17.47
N LEU A 29 -1.30 -3.05 16.51
CA LEU A 29 -0.87 -1.68 16.72
C LEU A 29 -1.64 -0.76 15.78
N VAL A 30 -2.32 0.23 16.33
CA VAL A 30 -3.03 1.25 15.55
C VAL A 30 -2.25 2.56 15.57
N LEU A 31 -1.96 3.12 14.39
CA LEU A 31 -1.30 4.42 14.23
C LEU A 31 -2.30 5.45 13.73
N ALA A 32 -2.52 6.51 14.47
CA ALA A 32 -3.41 7.60 14.08
C ALA A 32 -2.87 8.96 14.51
N PRO A 33 -3.22 10.06 13.84
CA PRO A 33 -3.06 11.39 14.39
C PRO A 33 -3.85 11.51 15.69
N SER A 34 -3.42 12.38 16.61
CA SER A 34 -4.13 12.58 17.88
C SER A 34 -4.21 14.04 18.25
N ARG A 35 -5.30 14.41 18.93
CA ARG A 35 -5.48 15.73 19.58
C ARG A 35 -4.78 15.78 20.95
N SER A 36 -4.46 14.62 21.52
CA SER A 36 -3.77 14.49 22.80
C SER A 36 -2.26 14.61 22.65
N ARG A 37 -1.69 15.73 23.06
CA ARG A 37 -0.23 15.93 23.14
C ARG A 37 0.45 14.91 24.05
N GLY A 38 -0.27 14.48 25.11
CA GLY A 38 0.19 13.43 26.01
C GLY A 38 0.43 12.14 25.27
N LEU A 39 -0.59 11.65 24.56
CA LEU A 39 -0.52 10.41 23.76
C LEU A 39 0.60 10.46 22.72
N VAL A 40 0.73 11.58 21.98
CA VAL A 40 1.81 11.73 20.96
C VAL A 40 3.20 11.66 21.60
N ARG A 41 3.41 12.33 22.74
CA ARG A 41 4.68 12.32 23.47
C ARG A 41 5.03 10.93 24.01
N ASP A 42 4.06 10.25 24.59
CA ASP A 42 4.26 8.95 25.22
C ASP A 42 4.47 7.86 24.12
N SER A 43 3.75 7.96 23.00
CA SER A 43 3.98 7.12 21.82
C SER A 43 5.40 7.24 21.28
N ARG A 44 5.95 8.45 21.16
CA ARG A 44 7.34 8.65 20.74
C ARG A 44 8.36 8.04 21.69
N ARG A 45 8.07 8.07 23.00
CA ARG A 45 8.93 7.44 24.00
C ARG A 45 8.93 5.92 23.84
N LEU A 46 7.75 5.33 23.65
CA LEU A 46 7.59 3.90 23.40
C LEU A 46 8.29 3.45 22.11
N ILE A 47 8.13 4.18 21.01
CA ILE A 47 8.79 3.88 19.72
C ILE A 47 10.32 3.87 19.87
N ARG A 48 10.88 4.81 20.60
CA ARG A 48 12.33 4.83 20.85
C ARG A 48 12.80 3.63 21.71
N ALA A 49 12.04 3.30 22.74
CA ALA A 49 12.35 2.15 23.60
C ALA A 49 12.23 0.82 22.86
N ALA A 50 11.36 0.74 21.86
CA ALA A 50 11.14 -0.44 21.05
C ALA A 50 12.32 -0.82 20.14
N ARG A 51 13.28 0.07 19.91
CA ARG A 51 14.53 -0.26 19.20
C ARG A 51 15.31 -1.34 19.91
N ASP A 52 15.33 -1.30 21.25
CA ASP A 52 16.03 -2.26 22.08
C ASP A 52 15.11 -3.43 22.51
N ASN A 53 13.81 -3.20 22.58
CA ASN A 53 12.81 -4.20 22.96
C ASN A 53 11.52 -4.01 22.17
N PRO A 54 11.35 -4.62 20.98
CA PRO A 54 10.16 -4.51 20.14
C PRO A 54 8.85 -4.91 20.83
N GLU A 55 8.90 -5.86 21.77
CA GLU A 55 7.72 -6.33 22.51
C GLU A 55 7.09 -5.24 23.37
N ALA A 56 7.85 -4.24 23.80
CA ALA A 56 7.34 -3.11 24.59
C ALA A 56 6.29 -2.26 23.85
N LEU A 57 6.22 -2.37 22.52
CA LEU A 57 5.21 -1.68 21.71
C LEU A 57 3.81 -2.26 21.83
N PHE A 58 3.71 -3.55 22.10
CA PHE A 58 2.45 -4.26 22.10
C PHE A 58 1.84 -4.28 23.51
N ASP A 59 0.53 -4.50 23.55
CA ASP A 59 -0.16 -4.65 24.82
C ASP A 59 0.22 -6.03 25.43
N PRO A 60 0.74 -6.08 26.66
CA PRO A 60 1.12 -7.33 27.31
C PRO A 60 -0.06 -8.28 27.55
N ASP A 61 -1.28 -7.74 27.65
CA ASP A 61 -2.50 -8.50 27.84
C ASP A 61 -3.15 -8.95 26.50
N GLY A 62 -2.46 -8.70 25.37
CA GLY A 62 -2.92 -9.10 24.04
C GLY A 62 -3.98 -8.20 23.42
N GLY A 63 -4.21 -7.01 23.99
CA GLY A 63 -5.12 -6.00 23.45
C GLY A 63 -4.54 -5.18 22.29
N VAL A 64 -5.32 -4.23 21.83
CA VAL A 64 -4.91 -3.26 20.80
C VAL A 64 -4.22 -2.06 21.45
N ARG A 65 -3.03 -1.75 21.01
CA ARG A 65 -2.36 -0.51 21.42
C ARG A 65 -2.50 0.57 20.34
N VAL A 66 -2.96 1.74 20.77
CA VAL A 66 -3.06 2.93 19.90
C VAL A 66 -1.88 3.85 20.15
N LEU A 67 -1.16 4.23 19.09
CA LEU A 67 -0.08 5.21 19.12
C LEU A 67 -0.50 6.49 18.40
N GLY A 68 -0.42 7.61 19.08
CA GLY A 68 -0.59 8.93 18.49
C GLY A 68 0.66 9.34 17.70
N VAL A 69 0.55 9.41 16.36
CA VAL A 69 1.65 9.79 15.46
C VAL A 69 1.33 11.13 14.78
N GLY A 70 1.73 12.21 15.40
CA GLY A 70 1.47 13.57 14.96
C GLY A 70 0.31 14.25 15.68
N GLU A 71 0.55 15.49 16.06
CA GLU A 71 -0.45 16.33 16.71
C GLU A 71 -1.35 16.98 15.66
N VAL A 72 -2.66 16.94 15.91
CA VAL A 72 -3.65 17.66 15.10
C VAL A 72 -3.75 19.09 15.60
N LEU A 73 -3.26 20.04 14.80
CA LEU A 73 -3.35 21.46 15.16
C LEU A 73 -4.73 22.03 14.84
N PRO A 74 -5.35 22.81 15.75
CA PRO A 74 -6.63 23.45 15.52
C PRO A 74 -6.46 24.65 14.58
N PHE A 75 -6.50 24.46 13.27
CA PHE A 75 -6.57 25.56 12.32
C PHE A 75 -8.00 26.11 12.24
N ARG A 76 -8.22 27.35 12.65
CA ARG A 76 -9.53 28.03 12.66
C ARG A 76 -10.19 28.18 11.27
N SER A 77 -9.44 28.01 10.18
CA SER A 77 -9.94 28.23 8.81
C SER A 77 -9.97 26.98 7.91
N ALA A 78 -9.37 25.88 8.31
CA ALA A 78 -9.35 24.68 7.48
C ALA A 78 -10.57 23.78 7.82
N ARG A 79 -11.34 23.42 6.80
CA ARG A 79 -12.45 22.45 6.92
C ARG A 79 -11.98 21.04 7.31
N ARG A 80 -10.66 20.79 7.40
CA ARG A 80 -10.05 19.55 7.87
C ARG A 80 -8.82 19.88 8.71
N PRO A 81 -8.74 19.42 9.96
CA PRO A 81 -7.52 19.52 10.75
C PRO A 81 -6.42 18.66 10.12
N ALA A 82 -5.22 19.21 9.97
CA ALA A 82 -4.07 18.51 9.42
C ALA A 82 -2.98 18.38 10.48
N SER A 83 -2.36 17.21 10.59
CA SER A 83 -1.15 17.00 11.38
C SER A 83 0.07 17.57 10.66
N VAL A 84 1.13 17.95 11.43
CA VAL A 84 2.37 18.48 10.84
C VAL A 84 3.11 17.35 10.10
N PRO A 85 3.26 17.38 8.75
CA PRO A 85 3.68 16.23 7.96
C PRO A 85 5.09 15.72 8.27
N VAL A 86 6.04 16.60 8.57
CA VAL A 86 7.46 16.24 8.76
C VAL A 86 7.67 15.40 10.01
N ASP A 87 6.99 15.74 11.08
CA ASP A 87 7.11 15.06 12.37
C ASP A 87 6.45 13.67 12.36
N VAL A 88 5.34 13.55 11.62
CA VAL A 88 4.66 12.28 11.38
C VAL A 88 5.56 11.31 10.60
N ALA A 89 6.14 11.77 9.49
CA ALA A 89 6.97 10.93 8.63
C ALA A 89 8.17 10.35 9.40
N ARG A 90 8.87 11.19 10.17
CA ARG A 90 10.03 10.75 10.96
C ARG A 90 9.64 9.73 12.05
N THR A 91 8.54 9.96 12.76
CA THR A 91 8.08 9.04 13.80
C THR A 91 7.71 7.67 13.23
N ILE A 92 7.05 7.64 12.07
CA ILE A 92 6.68 6.40 11.38
C ILE A 92 7.91 5.70 10.81
N GLU A 93 8.86 6.43 10.24
CA GLU A 93 10.14 5.89 9.78
C GLU A 93 10.90 5.21 10.93
N GLU A 94 11.06 5.90 12.07
CA GLU A 94 11.72 5.34 13.25
C GLU A 94 11.04 4.05 13.75
N LEU A 95 9.71 3.96 13.68
CA LEU A 95 8.96 2.77 14.07
C LEU A 95 9.18 1.62 13.09
N LEU A 96 8.99 1.87 11.78
CA LEU A 96 9.03 0.83 10.75
C LEU A 96 10.44 0.35 10.42
N ASP A 97 11.46 1.14 10.71
CA ASP A 97 12.87 0.73 10.62
C ASP A 97 13.32 -0.06 11.86
N GLY A 98 12.76 0.25 13.03
CA GLY A 98 13.16 -0.37 14.29
C GLY A 98 12.43 -1.65 14.65
N VAL A 99 11.24 -1.89 14.10
CA VAL A 99 10.38 -3.03 14.47
C VAL A 99 9.85 -3.73 13.22
N PRO A 100 10.05 -5.06 13.10
CA PRO A 100 9.52 -5.82 11.99
C PRO A 100 8.00 -6.05 12.16
N PHE A 101 7.26 -5.78 11.08
CA PHE A 101 5.83 -6.09 10.96
C PHE A 101 5.60 -7.05 9.79
N ASP A 102 4.63 -7.96 9.91
CA ASP A 102 4.23 -8.80 8.79
C ASP A 102 3.37 -8.02 7.79
N PHE A 103 2.45 -7.20 8.31
CA PHE A 103 1.53 -6.39 7.52
C PHE A 103 1.47 -4.95 8.02
N VAL A 104 1.29 -4.04 7.07
CA VAL A 104 0.88 -2.66 7.30
C VAL A 104 -0.42 -2.45 6.54
N HIS A 105 -1.54 -2.34 7.26
CA HIS A 105 -2.84 -2.07 6.67
C HIS A 105 -3.16 -0.58 6.79
N VAL A 106 -3.25 0.11 5.67
CA VAL A 106 -3.52 1.54 5.61
C VAL A 106 -4.95 1.81 5.15
N HIS A 107 -5.65 2.67 5.88
CA HIS A 107 -6.98 3.13 5.53
C HIS A 107 -6.89 4.49 4.86
N GLU A 108 -7.59 4.68 3.75
CA GLU A 108 -7.49 5.86 2.87
C GLU A 108 -6.03 6.11 2.45
N PRO A 109 -5.41 5.22 1.67
CA PRO A 109 -3.97 5.25 1.33
C PRO A 109 -3.47 6.57 0.74
N PHE A 110 -4.35 7.33 0.10
CA PHE A 110 -4.01 8.61 -0.53
C PHE A 110 -4.13 9.81 0.40
N ALA A 111 -4.56 9.60 1.64
CA ALA A 111 -4.57 10.69 2.61
C ALA A 111 -3.14 11.14 2.92
N PRO A 112 -2.81 12.44 2.73
CA PRO A 112 -1.48 12.95 3.03
C PRO A 112 -1.32 13.00 4.55
N SER A 113 -0.58 12.13 5.14
CA SER A 113 -0.11 12.11 6.53
C SER A 113 0.33 10.71 6.93
N VAL A 114 -0.34 10.08 7.90
CA VAL A 114 0.01 8.75 8.43
C VAL A 114 0.00 7.66 7.36
N PRO A 115 -1.05 7.51 6.51
CA PRO A 115 -1.06 6.47 5.47
C PRO A 115 0.08 6.61 4.45
N ALA A 116 0.30 7.82 3.94
CA ALA A 116 1.35 8.08 2.97
C ALA A 116 2.76 7.85 3.56
N ALA A 117 3.00 8.25 4.82
CA ALA A 117 4.26 8.00 5.50
C ALA A 117 4.47 6.50 5.77
N ALA A 118 3.43 5.77 6.20
CA ALA A 118 3.50 4.34 6.41
C ALA A 118 3.87 3.59 5.13
N LEU A 119 3.20 3.88 4.00
CA LEU A 119 3.51 3.26 2.71
C LEU A 119 4.92 3.59 2.21
N ARG A 120 5.41 4.80 2.52
CA ARG A 120 6.76 5.23 2.12
C ARG A 120 7.86 4.44 2.83
N HIS A 121 7.69 4.14 4.11
CA HIS A 121 8.74 3.56 4.95
C HIS A 121 8.51 2.08 5.26
N SER A 122 7.36 1.51 4.89
CA SER A 122 7.02 0.11 5.16
C SER A 122 7.96 -0.88 4.47
N ARG A 123 8.41 -1.87 5.24
CA ARG A 123 9.11 -3.08 4.81
C ARG A 123 8.22 -4.32 4.91
N ALA A 124 6.96 -4.13 5.31
CA ALA A 124 5.94 -5.15 5.45
C ALA A 124 5.07 -5.26 4.19
N LEU A 125 4.24 -6.29 4.12
CA LEU A 125 3.19 -6.39 3.12
C LEU A 125 2.13 -5.30 3.38
N ASN A 126 1.77 -4.55 2.35
CA ASN A 126 0.90 -3.38 2.48
C ASN A 126 -0.49 -3.66 1.91
N ILE A 127 -1.49 -3.50 2.73
CA ILE A 127 -2.89 -3.56 2.32
C ILE A 127 -3.47 -2.15 2.36
N GLY A 128 -4.24 -1.78 1.35
CA GLY A 128 -4.91 -0.48 1.29
C GLY A 128 -6.42 -0.61 1.27
N SER A 129 -7.12 -0.05 2.26
CA SER A 129 -8.59 0.01 2.29
C SER A 129 -9.10 1.39 1.93
N PHE A 130 -10.03 1.44 0.99
CA PHE A 130 -10.72 2.63 0.51
C PHE A 130 -12.16 2.61 1.02
N HIS A 131 -12.56 3.64 1.74
CA HIS A 131 -13.86 3.71 2.41
C HIS A 131 -14.80 4.73 1.77
N ALA A 132 -14.25 5.87 1.31
CA ALA A 132 -15.07 6.98 0.84
C ALA A 132 -15.73 6.71 -0.51
N PRO A 133 -17.06 6.77 -0.61
CA PRO A 133 -17.77 6.56 -1.86
C PRO A 133 -17.90 7.85 -2.71
N THR A 134 -17.09 8.89 -2.46
CA THR A 134 -17.32 10.21 -3.04
C THR A 134 -16.30 10.62 -4.10
N GLU A 135 -16.77 11.31 -5.16
CA GLU A 135 -15.97 11.89 -6.25
C GLU A 135 -14.99 13.01 -5.81
N ARG A 136 -14.87 13.32 -4.52
CA ARG A 136 -13.90 14.32 -4.01
C ARG A 136 -12.43 13.94 -4.24
N LEU A 137 -12.18 12.87 -4.96
CA LEU A 137 -10.87 12.49 -5.51
C LEU A 137 -10.35 13.45 -6.61
N ILE A 138 -11.09 14.51 -6.99
CA ILE A 138 -10.64 15.51 -7.99
C ILE A 138 -9.33 16.19 -7.58
N SER A 139 -9.07 16.34 -6.29
CA SER A 139 -7.78 16.82 -5.80
C SER A 139 -6.61 15.85 -6.07
N THR A 140 -6.89 14.57 -6.29
CA THR A 140 -5.86 13.56 -6.60
C THR A 140 -5.50 13.52 -8.07
N GLN A 141 -6.31 14.08 -8.98
CA GLN A 141 -5.95 14.17 -10.41
C GLN A 141 -4.72 15.04 -10.65
N VAL A 142 -4.55 16.12 -9.88
CA VAL A 142 -3.35 16.99 -9.97
C VAL A 142 -2.11 16.26 -9.45
N ALA A 143 -2.28 15.35 -8.50
CA ALA A 143 -1.20 14.58 -7.88
C ALA A 143 -1.11 13.13 -8.42
N ARG A 144 -1.80 12.78 -9.51
CA ARG A 144 -1.92 11.40 -10.03
C ARG A 144 -0.57 10.69 -10.12
N ARG A 145 0.46 11.34 -10.67
CA ARG A 145 1.82 10.76 -10.77
C ARG A 145 2.44 10.44 -9.41
N VAL A 146 2.15 11.26 -8.39
CA VAL A 146 2.65 11.03 -7.03
C VAL A 146 1.86 9.90 -6.37
N VAL A 147 0.55 9.88 -6.58
CA VAL A 147 -0.33 8.80 -6.07
C VAL A 147 0.04 7.46 -6.70
N GLU A 148 0.32 7.40 -8.00
CA GLU A 148 0.77 6.18 -8.70
C GLU A 148 2.04 5.60 -8.09
N LEU A 149 2.95 6.44 -7.55
CA LEU A 149 4.16 5.97 -6.85
C LEU A 149 3.85 5.19 -5.57
N PHE A 150 2.84 5.63 -4.82
CA PHE A 150 2.41 4.96 -3.58
C PHE A 150 1.47 3.80 -3.87
N PHE A 151 0.69 3.89 -4.94
CA PHE A 151 -0.26 2.87 -5.36
C PHE A 151 0.43 1.54 -5.68
N GLY A 152 1.58 1.59 -6.37
CA GLY A 152 2.39 0.41 -6.68
C GLY A 152 2.92 -0.32 -5.43
N ARG A 153 2.98 0.34 -4.27
CA ARG A 153 3.44 -0.26 -3.01
C ARG A 153 2.37 -1.06 -2.27
N LEU A 154 1.12 -1.01 -2.73
CA LEU A 154 0.02 -1.79 -2.17
C LEU A 154 0.03 -3.20 -2.76
N ASP A 155 0.19 -4.19 -1.91
CA ASP A 155 0.19 -5.61 -2.27
C ASP A 155 -1.21 -6.16 -2.51
N ALA A 156 -2.20 -5.58 -1.81
CA ALA A 156 -3.61 -5.76 -2.08
C ALA A 156 -4.41 -4.49 -1.78
N ARG A 157 -5.59 -4.42 -2.35
CA ARG A 157 -6.49 -3.27 -2.24
C ARG A 157 -7.88 -3.75 -1.94
N THR A 158 -8.55 -3.10 -0.98
CA THR A 158 -9.95 -3.37 -0.68
C THR A 158 -10.79 -2.11 -0.85
N ALA A 159 -12.04 -2.28 -1.16
CA ALA A 159 -13.04 -1.23 -1.16
C ALA A 159 -14.15 -1.62 -0.18
N ALA A 160 -14.58 -0.67 0.66
CA ALA A 160 -15.64 -0.92 1.62
C ALA A 160 -17.02 -1.05 0.96
N TRP A 161 -17.21 -0.42 -0.21
CA TRP A 161 -18.52 -0.36 -0.89
C TRP A 161 -18.38 -0.65 -2.38
N PRO A 162 -19.42 -1.19 -3.04
CA PRO A 162 -19.44 -1.39 -4.50
C PRO A 162 -19.14 -0.11 -5.27
N THR A 163 -19.77 1.01 -4.89
CA THR A 163 -19.54 2.33 -5.49
C THR A 163 -18.10 2.83 -5.30
N THR A 164 -17.49 2.57 -4.14
CA THR A 164 -16.08 2.87 -3.90
C THR A 164 -15.18 2.05 -4.83
N ARG A 165 -15.47 0.75 -4.99
CA ARG A 165 -14.74 -0.14 -5.90
C ARG A 165 -14.81 0.35 -7.35
N GLU A 166 -15.99 0.72 -7.83
CA GLU A 166 -16.17 1.26 -9.18
C GLU A 166 -15.43 2.58 -9.39
N LEU A 167 -15.55 3.49 -8.43
CA LEU A 167 -14.87 4.78 -8.46
C LEU A 167 -13.36 4.60 -8.51
N MET A 168 -12.81 3.76 -7.64
CA MET A 168 -11.38 3.47 -7.61
C MET A 168 -10.91 2.76 -8.88
N GLY A 169 -11.66 1.78 -9.39
CA GLY A 169 -11.36 1.09 -10.64
C GLY A 169 -11.33 2.01 -11.86
N ARG A 170 -12.18 3.04 -11.89
CA ARG A 170 -12.21 4.05 -12.96
C ARG A 170 -10.97 4.95 -12.95
N TRP A 171 -10.52 5.39 -11.77
CA TRP A 171 -9.41 6.33 -11.64
C TRP A 171 -8.04 5.66 -11.51
N PHE A 172 -7.99 4.51 -10.86
CA PHE A 172 -6.79 3.72 -10.60
C PHE A 172 -7.08 2.25 -10.95
N PRO A 173 -7.02 1.88 -12.25
CA PRO A 173 -7.31 0.51 -12.70
C PRO A 173 -6.43 -0.52 -11.99
N ALA A 174 -7.04 -1.35 -11.16
CA ALA A 174 -6.42 -2.45 -10.42
C ALA A 174 -7.52 -3.35 -9.85
N PRO A 175 -7.21 -4.58 -9.42
CA PRO A 175 -8.15 -5.40 -8.66
C PRO A 175 -8.39 -4.81 -7.27
N TYR A 176 -9.65 -4.80 -6.84
CA TYR A 176 -10.10 -4.41 -5.51
C TYR A 176 -11.03 -5.48 -4.95
N ASP A 177 -10.65 -6.07 -3.83
CA ASP A 177 -11.54 -6.96 -3.09
C ASP A 177 -12.61 -6.11 -2.39
N LEU A 178 -13.88 -6.53 -2.47
CA LEU A 178 -14.97 -5.86 -1.75
C LEU A 178 -15.01 -6.40 -0.33
N VAL A 179 -14.72 -5.56 0.64
CA VAL A 179 -14.75 -5.90 2.07
C VAL A 179 -15.60 -4.88 2.81
N GLN A 180 -16.88 -5.18 2.91
CA GLN A 180 -17.83 -4.31 3.62
C GLN A 180 -17.57 -4.35 5.14
N PRO A 181 -17.82 -3.25 5.88
CA PRO A 181 -17.68 -3.24 7.33
C PRO A 181 -18.63 -4.23 8.00
N GLY A 182 -18.27 -4.65 9.19
CA GLY A 182 -19.15 -5.40 10.07
C GLY A 182 -20.10 -4.47 10.84
N THR A 183 -21.09 -5.06 11.48
CA THR A 183 -22.00 -4.36 12.40
C THR A 183 -21.79 -4.86 13.82
N ALA A 184 -21.89 -3.97 14.79
CA ALA A 184 -21.96 -4.37 16.19
C ALA A 184 -23.25 -5.17 16.43
N PRO A 185 -23.23 -6.15 17.31
CA PRO A 185 -24.45 -6.80 17.77
C PRO A 185 -25.38 -5.74 18.38
N SER A 186 -26.61 -5.64 17.87
CA SER A 186 -27.64 -4.78 18.45
C SER A 186 -28.84 -5.65 18.84
N ALA A 187 -29.36 -5.41 20.01
CA ALA A 187 -30.61 -6.04 20.40
C ALA A 187 -31.76 -5.28 19.71
N PRO A 188 -32.70 -5.99 19.07
CA PRO A 188 -33.87 -5.33 18.53
C PRO A 188 -34.64 -4.62 19.65
N HIS A 189 -34.99 -3.36 19.46
CA HIS A 189 -35.82 -2.67 20.40
C HIS A 189 -37.30 -3.02 20.13
N ALA A 190 -38.06 -3.29 21.18
CA ALA A 190 -39.48 -3.52 21.02
C ALA A 190 -40.21 -2.18 20.88
N ARG A 191 -40.84 -1.93 19.73
CA ARG A 191 -41.62 -0.72 19.50
C ARG A 191 -42.75 -0.60 20.51
N SER A 192 -42.81 0.51 21.20
CA SER A 192 -43.89 0.82 22.13
C SER A 192 -44.24 2.31 22.05
N GLY A 193 -45.52 2.63 21.74
CA GLY A 193 -45.96 4.00 21.64
C GLY A 193 -45.90 4.62 20.24
N PRO A 194 -45.61 5.92 20.11
CA PRO A 194 -45.52 6.62 18.81
C PRO A 194 -44.32 6.13 18.01
N VAL A 195 -44.38 6.19 16.66
CA VAL A 195 -43.26 5.90 15.79
C VAL A 195 -42.13 6.90 16.04
N GLU A 196 -40.94 6.40 16.46
CA GLU A 196 -39.76 7.21 16.73
C GLU A 196 -38.89 7.32 15.46
N ILE A 197 -38.82 8.52 14.91
CA ILE A 197 -38.08 8.82 13.67
C ILE A 197 -36.80 9.56 14.04
N ALA A 198 -35.66 9.04 13.65
CA ALA A 198 -34.37 9.69 13.86
C ALA A 198 -33.78 10.26 12.55
N PHE A 199 -33.06 11.36 12.69
CA PHE A 199 -32.12 11.87 11.71
C PHE A 199 -30.81 12.17 12.42
N VAL A 200 -29.74 11.52 12.01
CA VAL A 200 -28.39 11.76 12.55
C VAL A 200 -27.66 12.75 11.65
N ALA A 201 -27.15 13.84 12.23
CA ALA A 201 -26.55 14.94 11.48
C ALA A 201 -25.12 14.66 11.00
N VAL A 202 -24.84 13.43 10.51
CA VAL A 202 -23.57 13.04 9.89
C VAL A 202 -23.53 13.36 8.39
N GLU A 203 -24.68 13.48 7.77
CA GLU A 203 -24.83 13.89 6.37
C GLU A 203 -24.69 15.41 6.19
N GLU A 204 -24.72 15.88 4.94
CA GLU A 204 -24.63 17.31 4.64
C GLU A 204 -25.86 18.10 5.15
N ARG A 205 -25.66 19.39 5.42
CA ARG A 205 -26.73 20.30 5.92
C ARG A 205 -27.99 20.35 5.05
N ALA A 206 -27.87 20.04 3.75
CA ALA A 206 -29.02 19.98 2.84
C ALA A 206 -29.93 18.81 3.23
N ALA A 207 -29.39 17.66 3.60
CA ALA A 207 -30.12 16.50 4.08
C ALA A 207 -30.93 16.82 5.36
N GLN A 208 -30.30 17.46 6.33
CA GLN A 208 -30.98 17.92 7.56
C GLN A 208 -32.16 18.86 7.26
N ARG A 209 -32.00 19.80 6.31
CA ARG A 209 -33.06 20.71 5.91
C ARG A 209 -34.20 19.98 5.20
N LEU A 210 -33.89 18.98 4.40
CA LEU A 210 -34.86 18.14 3.71
C LEU A 210 -35.69 17.36 4.73
N PHE A 211 -35.04 16.69 5.68
CA PHE A 211 -35.70 15.99 6.78
C PHE A 211 -36.68 16.91 7.54
N LEU A 212 -36.24 18.09 7.99
CA LEU A 212 -37.08 19.02 8.72
C LEU A 212 -38.26 19.55 7.91
N ARG A 213 -38.13 19.67 6.58
CA ARG A 213 -39.24 20.04 5.69
C ARG A 213 -40.26 18.91 5.57
N ALA A 214 -39.82 17.66 5.48
CA ALA A 214 -40.70 16.49 5.42
C ALA A 214 -41.46 16.30 6.73
N VAL A 215 -40.77 16.35 7.89
CA VAL A 215 -41.41 16.21 9.22
C VAL A 215 -42.51 17.24 9.45
N ARG A 216 -42.37 18.47 8.94
CA ARG A 216 -43.39 19.52 9.06
C ARG A 216 -44.69 19.22 8.30
N ARG A 217 -44.68 18.24 7.40
CA ARG A 217 -45.82 17.86 6.56
C ARG A 217 -46.50 16.58 7.01
N LEU A 218 -45.91 15.89 8.01
CA LEU A 218 -46.51 14.65 8.53
C LEU A 218 -47.85 14.87 9.18
N PRO A 219 -48.81 13.92 9.04
CA PRO A 219 -50.14 14.02 9.61
C PRO A 219 -50.09 14.07 11.13
N LEU A 220 -50.75 15.07 11.72
CA LEU A 220 -50.85 15.22 13.17
C LEU A 220 -51.81 14.21 13.81
N SER A 221 -52.66 13.57 13.00
CA SER A 221 -53.55 12.46 13.41
C SER A 221 -52.79 11.18 13.79
N ALA A 222 -51.64 10.92 13.16
CA ALA A 222 -50.80 9.76 13.47
C ALA A 222 -49.90 10.00 14.71
N ALA A 223 -49.55 8.93 15.41
CA ALA A 223 -48.71 8.98 16.60
C ALA A 223 -47.23 8.83 16.20
N TRP A 224 -46.51 9.92 16.15
CA TRP A 224 -45.06 9.94 15.82
C TRP A 224 -44.30 10.98 16.61
N ARG A 225 -42.97 10.77 16.76
CA ARG A 225 -41.98 11.74 17.21
C ARG A 225 -40.78 11.75 16.28
N ALA A 226 -40.11 12.88 16.17
CA ALA A 226 -38.90 13.02 15.36
C ALA A 226 -37.75 13.59 16.21
N THR A 227 -36.58 12.94 16.20
CA THR A 227 -35.40 13.38 16.93
C THR A 227 -34.25 13.61 15.97
N LEU A 228 -33.65 14.81 16.04
CA LEU A 228 -32.40 15.10 15.34
C LEU A 228 -31.27 14.94 16.33
N VAL A 229 -30.32 14.07 16.00
CA VAL A 229 -29.12 13.80 16.81
C VAL A 229 -27.90 14.45 16.15
N ALA A 230 -27.10 15.17 16.92
CA ALA A 230 -25.84 15.75 16.48
C ALA A 230 -24.87 15.85 17.65
N ASP A 231 -23.55 15.84 17.39
CA ASP A 231 -22.50 15.94 18.42
C ASP A 231 -22.67 17.21 19.26
N GLU A 232 -22.91 18.33 18.60
CA GLU A 232 -23.13 19.64 19.20
C GLU A 232 -24.22 20.43 18.49
N TRP A 233 -25.08 21.08 19.25
CA TRP A 233 -26.04 22.08 18.74
C TRP A 233 -25.58 23.49 19.10
N ARG A 234 -24.99 24.20 18.12
CA ARG A 234 -24.68 25.63 18.28
C ARG A 234 -25.91 26.50 18.18
N THR A 235 -26.86 26.11 17.35
CA THR A 235 -28.18 26.72 17.20
C THR A 235 -29.20 25.67 16.79
N THR A 236 -30.31 25.57 17.52
CA THR A 236 -31.42 24.68 17.11
C THR A 236 -32.21 25.31 15.95
N PRO A 237 -32.51 24.54 14.90
CA PRO A 237 -33.36 25.02 13.82
C PRO A 237 -34.75 25.41 14.34
N LEU A 238 -35.33 26.47 13.76
CA LEU A 238 -36.71 26.86 14.07
C LEU A 238 -37.70 25.83 13.53
N VAL A 239 -38.56 25.31 14.37
CA VAL A 239 -39.63 24.36 14.04
C VAL A 239 -40.98 25.07 14.18
N ARG A 240 -41.93 24.76 13.31
CA ARG A 240 -43.31 25.29 13.41
C ARG A 240 -43.93 24.91 14.77
N ARG A 241 -44.74 25.79 15.35
CA ARG A 241 -45.35 25.59 16.67
C ARG A 241 -46.22 24.33 16.77
N ASP A 242 -46.92 23.97 15.70
CA ASP A 242 -47.83 22.81 15.63
C ASP A 242 -47.09 21.47 15.70
N VAL A 243 -45.85 21.39 15.18
CA VAL A 243 -45.01 20.17 15.24
C VAL A 243 -43.91 20.24 16.30
N ALA A 244 -43.70 21.41 16.93
CA ALA A 244 -42.61 21.63 17.88
C ALA A 244 -42.63 20.67 19.09
N ALA A 245 -43.85 20.28 19.55
CA ALA A 245 -44.01 19.30 20.63
C ALA A 245 -43.59 17.88 20.25
N ARG A 246 -43.45 17.58 18.97
CA ARG A 246 -43.06 16.24 18.44
C ARG A 246 -41.64 16.18 17.92
N VAL A 247 -40.93 17.31 17.87
CA VAL A 247 -39.54 17.38 17.35
C VAL A 247 -38.58 17.67 18.50
N ARG A 248 -37.58 16.81 18.63
CA ARG A 248 -36.52 16.95 19.65
C ARG A 248 -35.17 17.18 18.99
N PHE A 249 -34.26 17.84 19.70
CA PHE A 249 -32.87 18.02 19.33
C PHE A 249 -32.03 17.43 20.45
N GLN A 250 -31.30 16.39 20.14
CA GLN A 250 -30.45 15.67 21.09
C GLN A 250 -28.99 15.91 20.75
N ALA A 251 -28.18 16.24 21.75
CA ALA A 251 -26.72 16.21 21.63
C ALA A 251 -26.25 14.81 22.06
N GLY A 252 -25.40 14.20 21.27
CA GLY A 252 -24.87 12.86 21.55
C GLY A 252 -24.34 12.15 20.31
N ALA A 253 -23.79 10.98 20.50
CA ALA A 253 -23.30 10.12 19.44
C ALA A 253 -24.44 9.62 18.57
N GLY A 254 -24.23 9.62 17.25
CA GLY A 254 -25.24 9.14 16.30
C GLY A 254 -25.64 7.68 16.50
N ALA A 255 -24.73 6.85 17.03
CA ALA A 255 -24.99 5.45 17.32
C ALA A 255 -26.09 5.23 18.37
N GLU A 256 -26.31 6.17 19.29
CA GLU A 256 -27.38 6.07 20.30
C GLU A 256 -28.79 6.03 19.66
N ALA A 257 -28.93 6.55 18.43
CA ALA A 257 -30.21 6.47 17.71
C ALA A 257 -30.61 5.03 17.37
N LEU A 258 -29.67 4.13 17.23
CA LEU A 258 -29.90 2.71 16.94
C LEU A 258 -30.64 1.98 18.07
N ASP A 259 -30.55 2.49 19.30
CA ASP A 259 -31.11 1.83 20.47
C ASP A 259 -32.62 2.10 20.64
N TRP A 260 -33.16 3.16 20.01
CA TRP A 260 -34.53 3.60 20.24
C TRP A 260 -35.31 3.99 19.00
N ALA A 261 -34.65 4.21 17.84
CA ALA A 261 -35.36 4.64 16.63
C ALA A 261 -36.04 3.47 15.92
N ASP A 262 -37.33 3.64 15.57
CA ASP A 262 -38.02 2.73 14.66
C ASP A 262 -37.63 2.97 13.20
N VAL A 263 -37.37 4.26 12.88
CA VAL A 263 -37.06 4.72 11.53
C VAL A 263 -35.87 5.66 11.56
N ILE A 264 -34.86 5.45 10.71
CA ILE A 264 -33.74 6.38 10.53
C ILE A 264 -33.74 6.91 9.09
N VAL A 265 -33.66 8.22 8.95
CA VAL A 265 -33.71 8.90 7.65
C VAL A 265 -32.32 9.24 7.16
N PHE A 266 -32.02 8.83 5.92
CA PHE A 266 -30.78 9.10 5.18
C PHE A 266 -31.11 9.96 3.96
N ALA A 267 -30.91 11.26 4.08
CA ALA A 267 -31.40 12.25 3.11
C ALA A 267 -30.30 12.93 2.30
N SER A 268 -29.11 12.30 2.22
CA SER A 268 -27.98 12.82 1.45
C SER A 268 -28.33 12.98 -0.03
N GLY A 269 -27.85 14.08 -0.64
CA GLY A 269 -27.82 14.27 -2.08
C GLY A 269 -26.57 13.72 -2.75
N GLY A 270 -25.80 12.84 -2.07
CA GLY A 270 -24.57 12.23 -2.57
C GLY A 270 -23.28 12.98 -2.21
N ILE A 271 -23.35 14.05 -1.41
CA ILE A 271 -22.16 14.81 -0.99
C ILE A 271 -21.45 14.14 0.19
N ALA A 272 -22.21 13.66 1.16
CA ALA A 272 -21.72 13.02 2.37
C ALA A 272 -22.69 11.90 2.81
N PRO A 273 -22.84 10.82 2.05
CA PRO A 273 -23.67 9.68 2.46
C PRO A 273 -23.06 9.00 3.69
N ALA A 274 -23.92 8.34 4.50
CA ALA A 274 -23.57 7.67 5.74
C ALA A 274 -23.82 6.13 5.67
N PRO A 275 -23.09 5.38 4.83
CA PRO A 275 -23.38 3.98 4.59
C PRO A 275 -23.18 3.10 5.82
N SER A 276 -22.17 3.37 6.65
CA SER A 276 -21.93 2.60 7.87
C SER A 276 -23.07 2.73 8.88
N LEU A 277 -23.64 3.94 9.02
CA LEU A 277 -24.80 4.16 9.88
C LEU A 277 -26.04 3.47 9.30
N LEU A 278 -26.25 3.52 7.97
CA LEU A 278 -27.36 2.81 7.31
C LEU A 278 -27.26 1.30 7.54
N GLN A 279 -26.07 0.73 7.37
CA GLN A 279 -25.84 -0.70 7.64
C GLN A 279 -26.13 -1.06 9.10
N SER A 280 -25.69 -0.21 10.03
CA SER A 280 -25.98 -0.39 11.46
C SER A 280 -27.47 -0.26 11.77
N ALA A 281 -28.20 0.66 11.10
CA ALA A 281 -29.63 0.79 11.24
C ALA A 281 -30.38 -0.48 10.81
N VAL A 282 -30.01 -1.05 9.64
CA VAL A 282 -30.56 -2.34 9.20
C VAL A 282 -30.29 -3.44 10.23
N ALA A 283 -29.06 -3.55 10.72
CA ALA A 283 -28.67 -4.57 11.72
C ALA A 283 -29.41 -4.41 13.07
N ALA A 284 -29.70 -3.16 13.46
CA ALA A 284 -30.47 -2.83 14.67
C ALA A 284 -31.99 -2.95 14.48
N GLN A 285 -32.44 -3.36 13.30
CA GLN A 285 -33.86 -3.43 12.94
C GLN A 285 -34.59 -2.06 12.93
N ALA A 286 -33.85 -0.97 12.87
CA ALA A 286 -34.39 0.36 12.57
C ALA A 286 -34.54 0.50 11.05
N VAL A 287 -35.76 0.84 10.58
CA VAL A 287 -36.03 0.90 9.14
C VAL A 287 -35.42 2.13 8.49
N PRO A 288 -34.47 1.96 7.55
CA PRO A 288 -33.94 3.09 6.79
C PRO A 288 -34.98 3.66 5.82
N VAL A 289 -35.08 5.00 5.79
CA VAL A 289 -35.74 5.74 4.71
C VAL A 289 -34.65 6.56 4.02
N ALA A 290 -34.16 6.09 2.88
CA ALA A 290 -32.98 6.62 2.25
C ALA A 290 -33.25 7.27 0.88
N SER A 291 -32.45 8.29 0.55
CA SER A 291 -32.44 8.85 -0.81
C SER A 291 -31.96 7.79 -1.82
N ARG A 292 -32.54 7.78 -3.03
CA ARG A 292 -32.21 6.85 -4.11
C ARG A 292 -30.83 7.16 -4.69
N LEU A 293 -29.78 6.89 -3.89
CA LEU A 293 -28.38 6.89 -4.34
C LEU A 293 -27.99 5.45 -4.70
N PRO A 294 -27.19 5.20 -5.74
CA PRO A 294 -26.78 3.84 -6.10
C PRO A 294 -26.25 3.03 -4.92
N LEU A 295 -25.48 3.67 -4.03
CA LEU A 295 -24.96 3.05 -2.82
C LEU A 295 -26.08 2.58 -1.87
N TYR A 296 -27.10 3.42 -1.65
CA TYR A 296 -28.21 3.08 -0.74
C TYR A 296 -29.20 2.10 -1.38
N GLU A 297 -29.38 2.15 -2.71
CA GLU A 297 -30.18 1.17 -3.46
C GLU A 297 -29.58 -0.23 -3.31
N ASP A 298 -28.26 -0.37 -3.54
CA ASP A 298 -27.54 -1.64 -3.36
C ASP A 298 -27.68 -2.18 -1.93
N MET A 299 -27.52 -1.31 -0.92
CA MET A 299 -27.57 -1.71 0.49
C MET A 299 -28.98 -2.10 0.95
N LEU A 300 -30.01 -1.49 0.38
CA LEU A 300 -31.42 -1.75 0.71
C LEU A 300 -32.10 -2.75 -0.23
N GLU A 301 -31.34 -3.37 -1.15
CA GLU A 301 -31.84 -4.36 -2.12
C GLU A 301 -33.11 -3.83 -2.84
N ASP A 302 -32.98 -2.65 -3.44
CA ASP A 302 -34.09 -1.94 -4.15
C ASP A 302 -35.36 -1.73 -3.30
N GLY A 303 -35.22 -1.63 -2.00
CA GLY A 303 -36.32 -1.33 -1.07
C GLY A 303 -36.89 -2.52 -0.31
N GLU A 304 -36.27 -3.69 -0.38
CA GLU A 304 -36.68 -4.84 0.43
C GLU A 304 -36.32 -4.67 1.93
N ARG A 305 -35.22 -3.92 2.24
CA ARG A 305 -34.74 -3.68 3.59
C ARG A 305 -34.97 -2.27 4.12
N GLY A 306 -35.73 -1.46 3.42
CA GLY A 306 -36.01 -0.07 3.77
C GLY A 306 -36.82 0.62 2.69
N LEU A 307 -37.06 1.91 2.80
CA LEU A 307 -37.77 2.68 1.80
C LEU A 307 -36.87 3.66 1.07
N LEU A 308 -37.06 3.81 -0.23
CA LEU A 308 -36.30 4.73 -1.06
C LEU A 308 -37.18 5.93 -1.47
N PHE A 309 -36.55 7.11 -1.57
CA PHE A 309 -37.17 8.33 -2.08
C PHE A 309 -36.24 9.10 -3.00
N GLU A 310 -36.76 9.96 -3.87
CA GLU A 310 -35.95 10.71 -4.83
C GLU A 310 -35.06 11.76 -4.14
N PRO A 311 -33.74 11.82 -4.46
CA PRO A 311 -32.78 12.72 -3.82
C PRO A 311 -33.21 14.18 -3.90
N GLY A 312 -33.28 14.84 -2.74
CA GLY A 312 -33.66 16.25 -2.61
C GLY A 312 -35.18 16.52 -2.70
N ASP A 313 -35.99 15.50 -3.00
CA ASP A 313 -37.44 15.63 -3.10
C ASP A 313 -38.11 15.45 -1.73
N VAL A 314 -38.71 16.53 -1.25
CA VAL A 314 -39.41 16.55 0.03
C VAL A 314 -40.78 15.83 -0.06
N ASP A 315 -41.40 15.77 -1.21
CA ASP A 315 -42.73 15.18 -1.36
C ASP A 315 -42.67 13.67 -1.30
N THR A 316 -41.68 13.06 -1.99
CA THR A 316 -41.44 11.62 -1.93
C THR A 316 -40.97 11.18 -0.55
N LEU A 317 -40.06 11.93 0.10
CA LEU A 317 -39.65 11.64 1.49
C LEU A 317 -40.85 11.72 2.45
N THR A 318 -41.68 12.76 2.32
CA THR A 318 -42.89 12.91 3.16
C THR A 318 -43.84 11.73 2.95
N ALA A 319 -44.07 11.30 1.70
CA ALA A 319 -44.93 10.17 1.39
C ALA A 319 -44.45 8.87 2.06
N GLN A 320 -43.14 8.56 2.00
CA GLN A 320 -42.57 7.37 2.65
C GLN A 320 -42.71 7.44 4.19
N LEU A 321 -42.43 8.58 4.79
CA LEU A 321 -42.60 8.76 6.23
C LEU A 321 -44.06 8.70 6.65
N THR A 322 -44.99 9.29 5.88
CA THR A 322 -46.42 9.23 6.13
C THR A 322 -46.91 7.79 6.11
N ARG A 323 -46.47 7.01 5.13
CA ARG A 323 -46.81 5.59 5.04
C ARG A 323 -46.42 4.84 6.32
N LEU A 324 -45.18 5.04 6.84
CA LEU A 324 -44.70 4.33 8.04
C LEU A 324 -45.42 4.77 9.32
N VAL A 325 -45.83 6.04 9.45
CA VAL A 325 -46.54 6.52 10.65
C VAL A 325 -48.03 6.18 10.63
N GLU A 326 -48.65 5.98 9.45
CA GLU A 326 -50.03 5.56 9.29
C GLU A 326 -50.21 4.03 9.24
N GLN A 327 -49.16 3.31 8.80
CA GLN A 327 -49.12 1.84 8.68
C GLN A 327 -47.89 1.29 9.39
N PRO A 328 -47.83 1.32 10.75
CA PRO A 328 -46.68 0.88 11.51
C PRO A 328 -46.29 -0.59 11.32
N GLU A 329 -47.22 -1.43 10.84
CA GLU A 329 -46.97 -2.83 10.45
C GLU A 329 -45.94 -2.95 9.29
N ASP A 330 -45.82 -1.93 8.45
CA ASP A 330 -44.75 -1.89 7.44
C ASP A 330 -43.36 -1.78 8.05
N ILE A 331 -43.23 -1.11 9.20
CA ILE A 331 -41.96 -1.05 9.95
C ILE A 331 -41.58 -2.47 10.40
N ASP A 332 -42.51 -3.22 11.02
CA ASP A 332 -42.25 -4.57 11.52
C ASP A 332 -41.87 -5.51 10.36
N ARG A 333 -42.55 -5.37 9.21
CA ARG A 333 -42.25 -6.18 8.02
C ARG A 333 -40.86 -5.88 7.44
N LEU A 334 -40.48 -4.61 7.33
CA LEU A 334 -39.19 -4.21 6.82
C LEU A 334 -38.05 -4.53 7.80
N ALA A 335 -38.28 -4.35 9.10
CA ALA A 335 -37.34 -4.71 10.14
C ALA A 335 -37.04 -6.23 10.19
N ALA A 336 -38.06 -7.07 9.84
CA ALA A 336 -37.85 -8.53 9.77
C ALA A 336 -36.88 -8.97 8.65
N ALA A 337 -36.64 -8.13 7.63
CA ALA A 337 -35.65 -8.36 6.58
C ALA A 337 -34.21 -7.95 6.99
N ALA A 338 -34.02 -7.57 8.26
CA ALA A 338 -32.73 -7.11 8.78
C ALA A 338 -31.69 -8.23 8.76
N THR A 339 -30.48 -7.87 8.36
CA THR A 339 -29.32 -8.75 8.40
C THR A 339 -28.15 -8.03 9.07
N ALA A 340 -27.59 -8.69 10.08
CA ALA A 340 -26.33 -8.25 10.69
C ALA A 340 -25.14 -8.94 9.99
N ARG A 341 -24.05 -8.23 9.80
CA ARG A 341 -22.77 -8.77 9.33
C ARG A 341 -21.79 -8.77 10.49
N PRO A 342 -21.49 -9.92 11.11
CA PRO A 342 -20.52 -9.97 12.21
C PRO A 342 -19.12 -9.50 11.77
N TRP A 343 -18.38 -8.84 12.65
CA TRP A 343 -16.98 -8.49 12.41
C TRP A 343 -16.09 -9.71 12.20
N ALA A 344 -16.46 -10.85 12.80
CA ALA A 344 -15.76 -12.11 12.58
C ALA A 344 -15.70 -12.51 11.11
N ASP A 345 -16.82 -12.35 10.36
CA ASP A 345 -16.88 -12.67 8.93
C ASP A 345 -15.99 -11.73 8.10
N VAL A 346 -15.96 -10.43 8.46
CA VAL A 346 -15.09 -9.43 7.82
C VAL A 346 -13.62 -9.79 8.00
N VAL A 347 -13.26 -10.21 9.22
CA VAL A 347 -11.87 -10.59 9.53
C VAL A 347 -11.50 -11.91 8.85
N ASP A 348 -12.43 -12.85 8.67
CA ASP A 348 -12.17 -14.08 7.90
C ASP A 348 -11.86 -13.76 6.43
N GLU A 349 -12.59 -12.85 5.81
CA GLU A 349 -12.30 -12.38 4.45
C GLU A 349 -10.93 -11.68 4.35
N LEU A 350 -10.62 -10.81 5.31
CA LEU A 350 -9.33 -10.13 5.36
C LEU A 350 -8.17 -11.10 5.68
N ALA A 351 -8.38 -12.08 6.55
CA ALA A 351 -7.38 -13.11 6.84
C ALA A 351 -7.05 -13.94 5.60
N ALA A 352 -8.06 -14.30 4.80
CA ALA A 352 -7.85 -14.96 3.52
C ALA A 352 -7.07 -14.07 2.54
N LEU A 353 -7.35 -12.77 2.51
CA LEU A 353 -6.59 -11.79 1.72
C LEU A 353 -5.13 -11.71 2.20
N TYR A 354 -4.90 -11.59 3.50
CA TYR A 354 -3.54 -11.56 4.08
C TYR A 354 -2.76 -12.83 3.75
N ALA A 355 -3.39 -14.01 3.87
CA ALA A 355 -2.76 -15.27 3.53
C ALA A 355 -2.37 -15.34 2.04
N ARG A 356 -3.25 -14.90 1.14
CA ARG A 356 -2.99 -14.83 -0.30
C ARG A 356 -1.81 -13.91 -0.62
N VAL A 357 -1.72 -12.75 0.03
CA VAL A 357 -0.62 -11.82 -0.16
C VAL A 357 0.68 -12.35 0.46
N ALA A 358 0.61 -12.97 1.63
CA ALA A 358 1.78 -13.57 2.30
C ALA A 358 2.38 -14.72 1.50
N ALA A 359 1.56 -15.47 0.76
CA ALA A 359 2.01 -16.57 -0.08
C ALA A 359 2.94 -16.12 -1.22
N ARG A 360 2.96 -14.81 -1.57
CA ARG A 360 3.90 -14.26 -2.55
C ARG A 360 5.33 -14.12 -2.03
N ARG A 361 5.55 -14.22 -0.71
CA ARG A 361 6.88 -14.14 -0.11
C ARG A 361 7.66 -15.41 -0.44
N HIS A 362 8.94 -15.25 -0.75
CA HIS A 362 9.84 -16.37 -0.88
C HIS A 362 9.91 -17.16 0.44
N ASP A 363 10.15 -18.47 0.32
CA ASP A 363 10.50 -19.28 1.49
C ASP A 363 11.89 -18.83 1.96
N GLY A 364 11.92 -18.06 3.02
CA GLY A 364 13.16 -17.56 3.62
C GLY A 364 13.93 -18.62 4.41
N ARG A 365 13.49 -19.89 4.42
CA ARG A 365 14.14 -20.92 5.22
C ARG A 365 15.51 -21.29 4.61
N PRO A 366 16.57 -21.24 5.41
CA PRO A 366 17.89 -21.63 4.95
C PRO A 366 17.95 -23.15 4.72
N ASN A 367 18.71 -23.56 3.70
CA ASN A 367 19.04 -24.97 3.52
C ASN A 367 20.11 -25.38 4.56
N GLY A 368 19.66 -26.02 5.65
CA GLY A 368 20.54 -26.39 6.77
C GLY A 368 21.69 -27.33 6.39
N ALA A 369 21.57 -28.14 5.34
CA ALA A 369 22.65 -28.99 4.84
C ALA A 369 23.72 -28.19 4.10
N LEU A 370 23.31 -27.30 3.18
CA LEU A 370 24.23 -26.39 2.48
C LEU A 370 24.91 -25.45 3.45
N ARG A 371 24.17 -24.88 4.39
CA ARG A 371 24.71 -23.95 5.39
C ARG A 371 25.80 -24.58 6.24
N ARG A 372 25.63 -25.82 6.71
CA ARG A 372 26.66 -26.55 7.44
C ARG A 372 27.93 -26.77 6.59
N ARG A 373 27.77 -27.08 5.30
CA ARG A 373 28.87 -27.25 4.36
C ARG A 373 29.65 -25.95 4.13
N LEU A 374 28.90 -24.84 3.98
CA LEU A 374 29.48 -23.52 3.76
C LEU A 374 30.22 -22.95 4.98
N GLN A 375 29.83 -23.33 6.20
CA GLN A 375 30.49 -22.83 7.43
C GLN A 375 31.99 -23.08 7.48
N SER A 376 32.48 -24.16 6.86
CA SER A 376 33.92 -24.51 6.82
C SER A 376 34.69 -23.79 5.70
N ARG A 377 34.01 -23.13 4.77
CA ARG A 377 34.64 -22.45 3.64
C ARG A 377 35.17 -21.07 4.04
N PRO A 378 36.22 -20.56 3.39
CA PRO A 378 36.73 -19.23 3.64
C PRO A 378 35.73 -18.15 3.26
N LEU A 379 35.86 -16.96 3.85
CA LEU A 379 35.16 -15.77 3.40
C LEU A 379 35.89 -15.18 2.19
N ILE A 380 35.13 -14.80 1.19
CA ILE A 380 35.62 -14.10 -0.01
C ILE A 380 34.82 -12.81 -0.23
N ASP A 381 35.45 -11.85 -0.90
CA ASP A 381 34.79 -10.64 -1.35
C ASP A 381 34.33 -10.84 -2.82
N VAL A 382 33.06 -10.53 -3.12
CA VAL A 382 32.44 -10.74 -4.42
C VAL A 382 31.87 -9.42 -4.94
N ASP A 383 31.90 -9.21 -6.26
CA ASP A 383 31.23 -8.10 -6.95
C ASP A 383 30.38 -8.69 -8.08
N LEU A 384 29.05 -8.42 -8.05
CA LEU A 384 28.08 -9.13 -8.90
C LEU A 384 27.66 -8.37 -10.17
N HIS A 385 28.22 -7.19 -10.45
CA HIS A 385 27.78 -6.40 -11.59
C HIS A 385 28.94 -5.56 -12.16
N MET A 386 29.43 -5.92 -13.34
CA MET A 386 30.48 -5.18 -14.06
C MET A 386 30.50 -5.53 -15.54
N HIS A 387 31.14 -4.64 -16.33
CA HIS A 387 31.18 -4.73 -17.77
C HIS A 387 32.62 -4.74 -18.31
N THR A 388 32.79 -5.39 -19.48
CA THR A 388 34.03 -5.43 -20.26
C THR A 388 33.86 -4.71 -21.59
N ASP A 389 34.93 -4.68 -22.40
CA ASP A 389 34.90 -4.15 -23.78
C ASP A 389 34.08 -5.00 -24.77
N HIS A 390 33.54 -6.14 -24.31
CA HIS A 390 32.52 -6.91 -25.05
C HIS A 390 31.12 -6.25 -24.93
N SER A 391 30.92 -5.41 -23.93
CA SER A 391 29.71 -4.56 -23.81
C SER A 391 29.84 -3.30 -24.68
N GLY A 392 28.78 -2.95 -25.40
CA GLY A 392 28.81 -1.80 -26.34
C GLY A 392 29.01 -0.41 -25.72
N ASP A 393 29.06 -0.30 -24.40
CA ASP A 393 29.17 0.95 -23.64
C ASP A 393 30.35 0.94 -22.65
N CYS A 394 31.14 -0.11 -22.62
CA CYS A 394 32.37 -0.25 -21.85
C CYS A 394 33.58 -0.39 -22.75
N ALA A 395 34.75 0.01 -22.28
CA ALA A 395 36.03 -0.11 -23.01
C ALA A 395 37.13 -0.75 -22.15
N THR A 396 36.77 -1.42 -21.06
CA THR A 396 37.71 -2.08 -20.14
C THR A 396 38.01 -3.47 -20.66
N PRO A 397 39.28 -3.75 -21.10
CA PRO A 397 39.65 -5.08 -21.54
C PRO A 397 39.57 -6.11 -20.41
N VAL A 398 39.25 -7.35 -20.76
CA VAL A 398 39.08 -8.45 -19.79
C VAL A 398 40.34 -8.60 -18.91
N GLU A 399 41.54 -8.56 -19.49
CA GLU A 399 42.78 -8.67 -18.71
C GLU A 399 42.98 -7.55 -17.71
N ALA A 400 42.59 -6.31 -18.07
CA ALA A 400 42.68 -5.17 -17.19
C ALA A 400 41.67 -5.31 -16.02
N LEU A 401 40.47 -5.83 -16.30
CA LEU A 401 39.45 -6.13 -15.29
C LEU A 401 39.95 -7.19 -14.30
N LEU A 402 40.46 -8.32 -14.80
CA LEU A 402 41.01 -9.40 -13.97
C LEU A 402 42.20 -8.94 -13.10
N GLY A 403 43.10 -8.15 -13.68
CA GLY A 403 44.25 -7.56 -12.94
C GLY A 403 43.80 -6.67 -11.79
N GLU A 404 42.80 -5.81 -12.02
CA GLU A 404 42.24 -4.95 -10.98
C GLU A 404 41.47 -5.73 -9.93
N ALA A 405 40.65 -6.74 -10.34
CA ALA A 405 39.93 -7.60 -9.40
C ALA A 405 40.88 -8.31 -8.42
N LYS A 406 42.02 -8.85 -8.94
CA LYS A 406 43.06 -9.46 -8.15
C LYS A 406 43.76 -8.46 -7.21
N ALA A 407 44.08 -7.26 -7.71
CA ALA A 407 44.69 -6.20 -6.92
C ALA A 407 43.77 -5.73 -5.77
N ARG A 408 42.45 -5.82 -5.94
CA ARG A 408 41.47 -5.49 -4.91
C ARG A 408 41.13 -6.65 -3.98
N GLY A 409 41.65 -7.84 -4.21
CA GLY A 409 41.43 -9.03 -3.39
C GLY A 409 40.00 -9.60 -3.53
N LEU A 410 39.40 -9.46 -4.71
CA LEU A 410 38.09 -10.09 -5.00
C LEU A 410 38.31 -11.59 -5.24
N GLY A 411 37.54 -12.44 -4.56
CA GLY A 411 37.57 -13.89 -4.71
C GLY A 411 36.65 -14.41 -5.82
N ALA A 412 35.60 -13.66 -6.14
CA ALA A 412 34.73 -13.94 -7.26
C ALA A 412 34.15 -12.65 -7.90
N ILE A 413 33.89 -12.68 -9.19
CA ILE A 413 33.22 -11.59 -9.93
C ILE A 413 32.21 -12.14 -10.92
N ALA A 414 31.07 -11.42 -11.11
CA ALA A 414 30.13 -11.68 -12.18
C ALA A 414 30.33 -10.66 -13.29
N ILE A 415 30.63 -11.13 -14.50
CA ILE A 415 30.74 -10.28 -15.69
C ILE A 415 29.40 -10.30 -16.40
N THR A 416 28.80 -9.12 -16.51
CA THR A 416 27.39 -8.93 -16.89
C THR A 416 27.25 -8.04 -18.13
N ASP A 417 28.05 -8.32 -19.18
CA ASP A 417 28.03 -7.53 -20.41
C ASP A 417 26.62 -7.45 -21.01
N HIS A 418 26.26 -6.27 -21.54
CA HIS A 418 24.92 -6.04 -22.09
C HIS A 418 24.62 -6.91 -23.33
N ASN A 419 23.72 -7.88 -23.17
CA ASN A 419 23.29 -8.85 -24.20
C ASN A 419 24.48 -9.58 -24.84
N GLU A 420 25.47 -9.95 -24.05
CA GLU A 420 26.68 -10.66 -24.47
C GLU A 420 27.32 -11.41 -23.32
N ILE A 421 27.79 -12.62 -23.55
CA ILE A 421 28.51 -13.43 -22.53
C ILE A 421 29.97 -13.69 -22.88
N SER A 422 30.42 -13.29 -24.08
CA SER A 422 31.77 -13.62 -24.55
C SER A 422 32.88 -13.02 -23.67
N GLY A 423 32.63 -11.86 -23.03
CA GLY A 423 33.55 -11.29 -22.06
C GLY A 423 33.71 -12.15 -20.79
N ALA A 424 32.60 -12.69 -20.29
CA ALA A 424 32.58 -13.59 -19.15
C ALA A 424 33.27 -14.95 -19.47
N LEU A 425 33.04 -15.47 -20.67
CA LEU A 425 33.71 -16.72 -21.14
C LEU A 425 35.22 -16.51 -21.28
N GLU A 426 35.66 -15.42 -21.90
CA GLU A 426 37.06 -15.07 -22.02
C GLU A 426 37.72 -14.90 -20.64
N ALA A 427 37.03 -14.21 -19.72
CA ALA A 427 37.53 -14.07 -18.36
C ALA A 427 37.66 -15.40 -17.63
N ARG A 428 36.72 -16.32 -17.80
CA ARG A 428 36.75 -17.67 -17.22
C ARG A 428 37.94 -18.47 -17.68
N GLU A 429 38.33 -18.34 -18.95
CA GLU A 429 39.52 -19.00 -19.52
C GLU A 429 40.83 -18.40 -18.99
N LYS A 430 40.86 -17.07 -18.75
CA LYS A 430 42.07 -16.34 -18.37
C LYS A 430 42.26 -16.15 -16.85
N ALA A 431 41.23 -16.41 -16.07
CA ALA A 431 41.23 -16.13 -14.64
C ALA A 431 42.13 -17.09 -13.87
N GLU A 432 43.02 -16.53 -13.02
CA GLU A 432 43.86 -17.24 -12.09
C GLU A 432 43.55 -16.80 -10.65
N GLY A 433 43.01 -17.70 -9.85
CA GLY A 433 42.77 -17.46 -8.41
C GLY A 433 41.55 -16.57 -8.12
N ILE A 434 40.71 -16.30 -9.12
CA ILE A 434 39.43 -15.59 -8.99
C ILE A 434 38.35 -16.45 -9.67
N LYS A 435 37.22 -16.65 -9.01
CA LYS A 435 36.08 -17.32 -9.62
C LYS A 435 35.32 -16.35 -10.55
N ILE A 436 34.98 -16.82 -11.75
CA ILE A 436 34.19 -16.08 -12.70
C ILE A 436 32.77 -16.67 -12.72
N ILE A 437 31.82 -15.86 -12.36
CA ILE A 437 30.40 -16.14 -12.58
C ILE A 437 30.07 -15.66 -13.99
N VAL A 438 29.77 -16.61 -14.90
CA VAL A 438 29.33 -16.26 -16.24
C VAL A 438 27.92 -15.69 -16.15
N ALA A 439 27.77 -14.47 -16.62
CA ALA A 439 26.51 -13.74 -16.52
C ALA A 439 26.26 -12.85 -17.74
N GLU A 440 25.03 -12.40 -17.90
CA GLU A 440 24.62 -11.48 -18.96
C GLU A 440 23.58 -10.51 -18.39
N GLU A 441 23.78 -9.20 -18.60
CA GLU A 441 22.72 -8.22 -18.38
C GLU A 441 21.85 -8.09 -19.63
N VAL A 442 20.71 -8.76 -19.60
CA VAL A 442 19.79 -8.87 -20.73
C VAL A 442 18.82 -7.71 -20.75
N LYS A 443 18.83 -6.96 -21.84
CA LYS A 443 17.81 -5.97 -22.11
C LYS A 443 16.60 -6.63 -22.73
N THR A 444 15.52 -6.77 -21.96
CA THR A 444 14.27 -7.36 -22.42
C THR A 444 13.56 -6.53 -23.50
N GLY A 445 12.68 -7.16 -24.24
CA GLY A 445 11.93 -6.51 -25.32
C GLY A 445 10.88 -5.49 -24.82
N ASP A 446 10.41 -5.67 -23.60
CA ASP A 446 9.28 -4.94 -23.02
C ASP A 446 9.58 -4.22 -21.70
N GLN A 447 10.28 -4.85 -20.74
CA GLN A 447 10.35 -4.44 -19.34
C GLN A 447 11.78 -4.40 -18.77
N GLY A 448 12.59 -3.47 -19.26
CA GLY A 448 13.86 -3.16 -18.62
C GLY A 448 14.96 -4.19 -18.77
N GLU A 449 15.78 -4.36 -17.75
CA GLU A 449 16.97 -5.21 -17.74
C GLU A 449 16.89 -6.23 -16.60
N VAL A 450 17.42 -7.45 -16.85
CA VAL A 450 17.57 -8.54 -15.90
C VAL A 450 18.90 -9.24 -16.11
N ILE A 451 19.57 -9.67 -15.05
CA ILE A 451 20.82 -10.41 -15.11
C ILE A 451 20.55 -11.90 -14.90
N GLY A 452 21.06 -12.72 -15.82
CA GLY A 452 21.21 -14.16 -15.62
C GLY A 452 22.60 -14.46 -15.07
N LEU A 453 22.67 -15.00 -13.84
CA LEU A 453 23.92 -15.47 -13.24
C LEU A 453 24.06 -16.98 -13.46
N PHE A 454 25.29 -17.48 -13.61
CA PHE A 454 25.59 -18.91 -13.82
C PHE A 454 24.95 -19.47 -15.10
N ILE A 455 24.89 -18.69 -16.15
CA ILE A 455 24.41 -19.14 -17.47
C ILE A 455 25.59 -19.68 -18.30
N GLU A 456 25.29 -20.57 -19.25
CA GLU A 456 26.28 -21.16 -20.14
C GLU A 456 26.16 -20.65 -21.58
N ASP A 457 24.94 -20.34 -22.00
CA ASP A 457 24.62 -19.86 -23.34
C ASP A 457 24.07 -18.45 -23.32
N LYS A 458 24.41 -17.68 -24.35
CA LYS A 458 23.87 -16.33 -24.55
C LYS A 458 22.36 -16.33 -24.71
N ILE A 459 21.71 -15.43 -24.01
CA ILE A 459 20.25 -15.27 -24.05
C ILE A 459 19.84 -14.52 -25.34
N PRO A 460 18.87 -15.02 -26.11
CA PRO A 460 18.40 -14.36 -27.33
C PRO A 460 17.84 -12.96 -27.07
N ARG A 461 18.17 -12.01 -27.92
CA ARG A 461 17.68 -10.64 -27.81
C ARG A 461 16.21 -10.52 -28.18
N GLY A 462 15.50 -9.61 -27.50
CA GLY A 462 14.11 -9.24 -27.84
C GLY A 462 13.05 -10.10 -27.18
N MET A 463 13.44 -11.01 -26.31
CA MET A 463 12.54 -11.74 -25.42
C MET A 463 11.86 -10.79 -24.43
N THR A 464 10.64 -11.10 -24.04
CA THR A 464 9.95 -10.44 -22.94
C THR A 464 10.66 -10.72 -21.61
N LEU A 465 10.31 -10.01 -20.54
CA LEU A 465 10.86 -10.26 -19.20
C LEU A 465 10.61 -11.73 -18.78
N GLN A 466 9.40 -12.23 -18.95
CA GLN A 466 9.02 -13.60 -18.59
C GLN A 466 9.80 -14.65 -19.43
N GLU A 467 9.90 -14.44 -20.74
CA GLU A 467 10.67 -15.34 -21.61
C GLU A 467 12.16 -15.35 -21.28
N THR A 468 12.72 -14.17 -20.95
CA THR A 468 14.12 -14.05 -20.54
C THR A 468 14.38 -14.80 -19.22
N ILE A 469 13.50 -14.64 -18.25
CA ILE A 469 13.57 -15.36 -16.96
C ILE A 469 13.47 -16.89 -17.18
N ALA A 470 12.50 -17.32 -17.99
CA ALA A 470 12.35 -18.74 -18.32
C ALA A 470 13.61 -19.32 -18.98
N GLU A 471 14.27 -18.55 -19.85
CA GLU A 471 15.52 -18.99 -20.50
C GLU A 471 16.69 -19.06 -19.49
N ILE A 472 16.83 -18.09 -18.55
CA ILE A 472 17.82 -18.15 -17.47
C ILE A 472 17.61 -19.43 -16.65
N LYS A 473 16.38 -19.70 -16.23
CA LYS A 473 16.02 -20.90 -15.44
C LYS A 473 16.27 -22.19 -16.22
N ARG A 474 15.97 -22.22 -17.52
CA ARG A 474 16.23 -23.38 -18.40
C ARG A 474 17.71 -23.77 -18.41
N GLN A 475 18.61 -22.80 -18.29
CA GLN A 475 20.05 -23.04 -18.21
C GLN A 475 20.53 -23.41 -16.80
N GLY A 476 19.65 -23.45 -15.79
CA GLY A 476 20.01 -23.64 -14.39
C GLY A 476 20.62 -22.41 -13.74
N GLY A 477 20.50 -21.26 -14.40
CA GLY A 477 20.96 -19.96 -13.90
C GLY A 477 20.06 -19.37 -12.83
N LEU A 478 20.57 -18.32 -12.17
CA LEU A 478 19.84 -17.53 -11.18
C LEU A 478 19.42 -16.20 -11.78
N VAL A 479 18.18 -15.81 -11.48
CA VAL A 479 17.59 -14.54 -11.89
C VAL A 479 17.96 -13.45 -10.87
N TYR A 480 18.72 -12.47 -11.32
CA TYR A 480 19.17 -11.33 -10.54
C TYR A 480 18.67 -10.04 -11.15
N VAL A 481 17.92 -9.24 -10.38
CA VAL A 481 17.37 -7.98 -10.88
C VAL A 481 18.30 -6.82 -10.51
N PRO A 482 18.96 -6.18 -11.50
CA PRO A 482 19.89 -5.08 -11.26
C PRO A 482 19.14 -3.79 -10.98
N HIS A 483 19.66 -2.91 -10.11
CA HIS A 483 19.19 -1.54 -9.79
C HIS A 483 17.68 -1.31 -9.99
N PRO A 484 16.79 -2.11 -9.37
CA PRO A 484 15.38 -2.33 -9.77
C PRO A 484 14.52 -1.06 -9.77
N PHE A 485 14.87 -0.04 -9.02
CA PHE A 485 14.07 1.19 -8.88
C PHE A 485 14.75 2.44 -9.43
N ASP A 486 15.89 2.30 -10.11
CA ASP A 486 16.55 3.43 -10.76
C ASP A 486 15.81 3.84 -12.05
N ARG A 487 14.91 4.79 -11.91
CA ARG A 487 14.08 5.33 -13.01
C ARG A 487 14.86 6.08 -14.08
N LEU A 488 16.15 6.32 -13.88
CA LEU A 488 17.04 6.89 -14.88
C LEU A 488 17.56 5.82 -15.85
N HIS A 489 17.42 4.54 -15.49
CA HIS A 489 17.76 3.38 -16.31
C HIS A 489 16.49 2.63 -16.78
N ALA A 490 16.67 1.63 -17.62
CA ALA A 490 15.59 0.75 -18.04
C ALA A 490 15.43 -0.36 -16.98
N VAL A 491 14.44 -0.21 -16.11
CA VAL A 491 14.12 -1.18 -15.06
C VAL A 491 12.69 -1.68 -15.24
N PRO A 492 12.35 -2.91 -14.81
CA PRO A 492 10.97 -3.35 -14.74
C PRO A 492 10.15 -2.41 -13.86
N ASP A 493 8.92 -2.10 -14.24
CA ASP A 493 8.03 -1.38 -13.34
C ASP A 493 7.56 -2.28 -12.20
N TYR A 494 7.02 -1.68 -11.15
CA TYR A 494 6.63 -2.40 -9.93
C TYR A 494 5.61 -3.54 -10.19
N PRO A 495 4.53 -3.34 -10.99
CA PRO A 495 3.62 -4.42 -11.35
C PRO A 495 4.28 -5.60 -12.04
N HIS A 496 5.10 -5.36 -13.07
CA HIS A 496 5.78 -6.43 -13.80
C HIS A 496 6.80 -7.18 -12.92
N LEU A 497 7.44 -6.48 -11.97
CA LEU A 497 8.33 -7.13 -11.02
C LEU A 497 7.54 -8.04 -10.03
N LEU A 498 6.31 -7.66 -9.68
CA LEU A 498 5.42 -8.51 -8.89
C LEU A 498 4.91 -9.73 -9.66
N ASP A 499 4.73 -9.61 -10.97
CA ASP A 499 4.26 -10.71 -11.82
C ASP A 499 5.30 -11.84 -11.99
N VAL A 500 6.60 -11.51 -11.83
CA VAL A 500 7.71 -12.46 -11.93
C VAL A 500 8.39 -12.75 -10.58
N LEU A 501 7.79 -12.31 -9.50
CA LEU A 501 8.40 -12.31 -8.17
C LEU A 501 8.88 -13.70 -7.73
N GLU A 502 8.12 -14.76 -8.01
CA GLU A 502 8.43 -16.14 -7.63
C GLU A 502 9.69 -16.68 -8.32
N ASP A 503 10.04 -16.14 -9.49
CA ASP A 503 11.18 -16.56 -10.29
C ASP A 503 12.45 -15.76 -10.01
N VAL A 504 12.36 -14.64 -9.28
CA VAL A 504 13.52 -13.80 -8.92
C VAL A 504 14.28 -14.42 -7.77
N ASP A 505 15.53 -14.84 -7.97
CA ASP A 505 16.35 -15.47 -6.93
C ASP A 505 17.02 -14.44 -6.02
N ALA A 506 17.50 -13.32 -6.59
CA ALA A 506 18.13 -12.26 -5.84
C ALA A 506 17.91 -10.88 -6.50
N ILE A 507 18.09 -9.82 -5.73
CA ILE A 507 17.87 -8.44 -6.19
C ILE A 507 19.03 -7.54 -5.76
N GLU A 508 19.43 -6.61 -6.62
CA GLU A 508 20.49 -5.64 -6.32
C GLU A 508 19.94 -4.53 -5.41
N VAL A 509 20.30 -4.60 -4.13
CA VAL A 509 19.84 -3.63 -3.13
C VAL A 509 20.79 -2.44 -2.99
N PHE A 510 21.98 -2.53 -3.56
CA PHE A 510 22.93 -1.43 -3.60
C PHE A 510 23.78 -1.45 -4.87
N ASN A 511 23.70 -0.33 -5.61
CA ASN A 511 24.53 -0.04 -6.77
C ASN A 511 25.08 1.40 -6.60
N PRO A 512 26.39 1.61 -6.56
CA PRO A 512 27.01 2.92 -6.33
C PRO A 512 26.80 3.89 -7.50
N ARG A 513 26.38 3.45 -8.68
CA ARG A 513 26.06 4.30 -9.83
C ARG A 513 24.64 4.86 -9.78
N VAL A 514 23.79 4.35 -8.92
CA VAL A 514 22.45 4.90 -8.66
C VAL A 514 22.58 6.27 -8.02
N ALA A 515 22.22 7.30 -8.77
CA ALA A 515 22.44 8.70 -8.39
C ALA A 515 21.57 9.17 -7.22
N ILE A 516 20.42 8.55 -7.02
CA ILE A 516 19.43 8.90 -6.00
C ILE A 516 19.37 7.76 -4.98
N SER A 517 19.90 7.99 -3.77
CA SER A 517 20.02 6.96 -2.71
C SER A 517 18.69 6.29 -2.35
N SER A 518 17.58 7.03 -2.45
CA SER A 518 16.25 6.48 -2.15
C SER A 518 15.83 5.32 -3.07
N PHE A 519 16.44 5.15 -4.24
CA PHE A 519 16.18 4.00 -5.10
C PHE A 519 16.83 2.73 -4.54
N ASN A 520 18.07 2.82 -4.03
CA ASN A 520 18.71 1.72 -3.31
C ASN A 520 17.93 1.36 -2.03
N GLU A 521 17.44 2.36 -1.29
CA GLU A 521 16.59 2.13 -0.10
C GLU A 521 15.26 1.46 -0.45
N GLU A 522 14.67 1.78 -1.61
CA GLU A 522 13.47 1.11 -2.10
C GLU A 522 13.74 -0.36 -2.42
N ALA A 523 14.90 -0.66 -3.03
CA ALA A 523 15.33 -2.03 -3.31
C ALA A 523 15.48 -2.85 -2.02
N VAL A 524 16.08 -2.27 -0.97
CA VAL A 524 16.16 -2.92 0.36
C VAL A 524 14.77 -3.23 0.90
N ARG A 525 13.86 -2.24 0.90
CA ARG A 525 12.48 -2.44 1.39
C ARG A 525 11.74 -3.51 0.61
N PHE A 526 11.91 -3.55 -0.71
CA PHE A 526 11.30 -4.57 -1.57
C PHE A 526 11.85 -5.96 -1.26
N ALA A 527 13.18 -6.10 -1.16
CA ALA A 527 13.83 -7.37 -0.83
C ALA A 527 13.36 -7.93 0.53
N GLU A 528 13.33 -7.09 1.56
CA GLU A 528 12.86 -7.48 2.89
C GLU A 528 11.38 -7.86 2.89
N LYS A 529 10.52 -7.07 2.22
CA LYS A 529 9.09 -7.31 2.11
C LYS A 529 8.80 -8.70 1.54
N TYR A 530 9.48 -9.08 0.47
CA TYR A 530 9.23 -10.35 -0.23
C TYR A 530 10.22 -11.46 0.12
N ARG A 531 11.16 -11.20 1.04
CA ARG A 531 12.20 -12.14 1.48
C ARG A 531 13.10 -12.62 0.34
N ILE A 532 13.38 -11.73 -0.61
CA ILE A 532 14.31 -12.00 -1.71
C ILE A 532 15.74 -11.83 -1.20
N VAL A 533 16.65 -12.66 -1.70
CA VAL A 533 18.07 -12.56 -1.33
C VAL A 533 18.67 -11.26 -1.85
N CYS A 534 19.39 -10.54 -0.97
CA CYS A 534 20.01 -9.26 -1.28
C CYS A 534 21.38 -9.45 -1.93
N GLY A 535 21.59 -8.83 -3.09
CA GLY A 535 22.88 -8.73 -3.75
C GLY A 535 23.31 -7.28 -3.91
N ALA A 536 24.53 -7.07 -4.41
CA ALA A 536 25.07 -5.76 -4.75
C ALA A 536 26.10 -5.88 -5.86
N GLY A 537 26.28 -4.82 -6.65
CA GLY A 537 27.26 -4.77 -7.70
C GLY A 537 27.80 -3.37 -7.93
N SER A 538 29.04 -3.27 -8.42
CA SER A 538 29.66 -1.97 -8.70
C SER A 538 29.14 -1.33 -9.99
N ASP A 539 28.59 -2.13 -10.89
CA ASP A 539 28.19 -1.72 -12.23
C ASP A 539 29.36 -1.00 -12.94
N ALA A 540 30.58 -1.56 -12.76
CA ALA A 540 31.80 -0.92 -13.18
C ALA A 540 31.98 -1.01 -14.70
N HIS A 541 32.08 0.15 -15.36
CA HIS A 541 32.43 0.31 -16.77
C HIS A 541 33.88 0.83 -16.95
N VAL A 542 34.58 1.02 -15.85
CA VAL A 542 35.99 1.40 -15.78
C VAL A 542 36.63 0.71 -14.59
N THR A 543 37.91 0.35 -14.67
CA THR A 543 38.61 -0.36 -13.59
C THR A 543 38.52 0.37 -12.24
N ALA A 544 38.50 1.71 -12.25
CA ALA A 544 38.39 2.52 -11.03
C ALA A 544 37.10 2.25 -10.23
N GLY A 545 36.00 1.84 -10.90
CA GLY A 545 34.71 1.52 -10.27
C GLY A 545 34.63 0.13 -9.64
N LEU A 546 35.46 -0.81 -10.09
CA LEU A 546 35.40 -2.20 -9.64
C LEU A 546 35.58 -2.33 -8.12
N GLY A 547 34.78 -3.18 -7.46
CA GLY A 547 34.87 -3.39 -6.01
C GLY A 547 34.59 -2.14 -5.16
N SER A 548 33.91 -1.13 -5.71
CA SER A 548 33.38 0.02 -4.94
C SER A 548 32.29 -0.42 -3.98
N VAL A 549 31.60 -1.51 -4.28
CA VAL A 549 30.82 -2.32 -3.36
C VAL A 549 31.36 -3.74 -3.37
N ARG A 550 31.28 -4.43 -2.26
CA ARG A 550 31.71 -5.82 -2.12
C ARG A 550 30.71 -6.58 -1.27
N ILE A 551 30.48 -7.82 -1.64
CA ILE A 551 29.67 -8.75 -0.86
C ILE A 551 30.64 -9.71 -0.19
N ARG A 552 30.73 -9.68 1.15
CA ARG A 552 31.52 -10.62 1.91
C ARG A 552 30.71 -11.83 2.26
N MET A 553 31.02 -12.96 1.66
CA MET A 553 30.25 -14.20 1.78
C MET A 553 31.19 -15.42 1.85
N ARG A 554 30.65 -16.58 2.22
CA ARG A 554 31.37 -17.84 2.16
C ARG A 554 31.66 -18.22 0.72
N ASP A 555 32.82 -18.78 0.46
CA ASP A 555 33.14 -19.34 -0.85
C ASP A 555 32.17 -20.46 -1.22
N PHE A 556 31.88 -20.64 -2.50
CA PHE A 556 30.81 -21.46 -3.02
C PHE A 556 31.20 -22.21 -4.30
N ASP A 557 30.51 -23.31 -4.58
CA ASP A 557 30.59 -24.03 -5.84
C ASP A 557 29.19 -24.15 -6.46
N GLY A 558 28.98 -23.43 -7.56
CA GLY A 558 27.75 -23.40 -8.31
C GLY A 558 26.63 -22.51 -7.71
N PRO A 559 25.47 -22.44 -8.39
CA PRO A 559 24.40 -21.48 -8.10
C PRO A 559 23.70 -21.73 -6.76
N GLU A 560 23.50 -23.00 -6.36
CA GLU A 560 22.78 -23.30 -5.11
C GLU A 560 23.57 -22.87 -3.86
N GLU A 561 24.90 -23.20 -3.81
CA GLU A 561 25.75 -22.77 -2.72
C GLU A 561 25.95 -21.26 -2.71
N PHE A 562 26.06 -20.66 -3.89
CA PHE A 562 26.14 -19.21 -4.04
C PHE A 562 24.92 -18.53 -3.41
N LEU A 563 23.70 -18.96 -3.80
CA LEU A 563 22.47 -18.34 -3.29
C LEU A 563 22.33 -18.50 -1.77
N GLU A 564 22.65 -19.67 -1.23
CA GLU A 564 22.62 -19.91 0.22
C GLU A 564 23.68 -19.07 0.95
N SER A 565 24.88 -18.94 0.38
CA SER A 565 25.94 -18.10 0.94
C SER A 565 25.59 -16.61 0.89
N LEU A 566 24.90 -16.17 -0.18
CA LEU A 566 24.47 -14.79 -0.37
C LEU A 566 23.39 -14.37 0.67
N ARG A 567 22.59 -15.31 1.17
CA ARG A 567 21.57 -15.04 2.21
C ARG A 567 22.16 -14.46 3.50
N ASP A 568 23.36 -14.91 3.87
CA ASP A 568 24.04 -14.51 5.11
C ASP A 568 25.20 -13.53 4.84
N ALA A 569 25.26 -12.95 3.66
CA ALA A 569 26.38 -12.12 3.23
C ALA A 569 26.30 -10.68 3.78
N ASP A 570 27.48 -10.10 4.03
CA ASP A 570 27.62 -8.70 4.40
C ASP A 570 27.90 -7.83 3.17
N ILE A 571 27.04 -6.85 2.89
CA ILE A 571 27.25 -5.88 1.81
C ILE A 571 28.11 -4.73 2.35
N ILE A 572 29.39 -4.72 1.97
CA ILE A 572 30.38 -3.69 2.33
C ILE A 572 30.33 -2.61 1.24
N ARG A 573 29.74 -1.47 1.58
CA ARG A 573 29.54 -0.34 0.67
C ARG A 573 30.34 0.89 1.10
N LYS A 574 30.91 1.59 0.12
CA LYS A 574 31.41 2.95 0.34
C LYS A 574 30.30 3.93 -0.01
N PRO A 575 30.08 4.99 0.79
CA PRO A 575 29.07 5.99 0.45
C PRO A 575 29.35 6.55 -0.94
N ALA A 576 28.41 6.37 -1.87
CA ALA A 576 28.48 6.99 -3.18
C ALA A 576 28.06 8.46 -3.07
N SER A 577 28.91 9.38 -3.53
CA SER A 577 28.56 10.78 -3.69
C SER A 577 28.18 11.06 -5.16
N LEU A 578 27.31 12.06 -5.38
CA LEU A 578 27.01 12.54 -6.74
C LEU A 578 28.30 12.86 -7.52
N VAL A 579 29.32 13.40 -6.84
CA VAL A 579 30.63 13.67 -7.43
C VAL A 579 31.32 12.40 -7.91
N TYR A 580 31.27 11.32 -7.10
CA TYR A 580 31.84 10.03 -7.47
C TYR A 580 31.12 9.42 -8.69
N VAL A 581 29.80 9.44 -8.72
CA VAL A 581 28.99 8.96 -9.86
C VAL A 581 29.32 9.75 -11.13
N GLN A 582 29.42 11.08 -11.04
CA GLN A 582 29.78 11.93 -12.16
C GLN A 582 31.22 11.71 -12.64
N ALA A 583 32.15 11.48 -11.72
CA ALA A 583 33.54 11.15 -12.06
C ALA A 583 33.63 9.82 -12.84
N LEU A 584 32.92 8.78 -12.41
CA LEU A 584 32.86 7.49 -13.10
C LEU A 584 32.23 7.63 -14.50
N LYS A 585 31.12 8.36 -14.63
CA LYS A 585 30.49 8.65 -15.94
C LYS A 585 31.43 9.43 -16.87
N PHE A 586 32.18 10.37 -16.34
CA PHE A 586 33.18 11.12 -17.11
C PHE A 586 34.33 10.22 -17.59
N LEU A 587 34.87 9.36 -16.73
CA LEU A 587 35.91 8.39 -17.08
C LEU A 587 35.42 7.41 -18.15
N GLN A 588 34.23 6.85 -17.97
CA GLN A 588 33.57 5.99 -18.97
C GLN A 588 33.41 6.72 -20.30
N THR A 589 32.95 7.98 -20.28
CA THR A 589 32.78 8.77 -21.48
C THR A 589 34.10 9.03 -22.21
N LYS A 590 35.21 9.19 -21.49
CA LYS A 590 36.54 9.35 -22.11
C LYS A 590 37.09 8.03 -22.65
N ALA A 591 36.85 6.92 -21.95
CA ALA A 591 37.32 5.59 -22.34
C ALA A 591 36.56 5.02 -23.55
N THR A 592 35.25 5.34 -23.70
CA THR A 592 34.41 4.77 -24.76
C THR A 592 34.79 5.33 -26.14
N PRO A 593 35.08 4.49 -27.16
CA PRO A 593 35.44 4.93 -28.50
C PRO A 593 34.38 5.82 -29.18
N THR A 594 34.82 6.73 -30.02
CA THR A 594 33.92 7.68 -30.71
C THR A 594 32.90 6.98 -31.63
N SER A 595 33.25 5.81 -32.18
CA SER A 595 32.38 4.96 -32.99
C SER A 595 31.21 4.38 -32.16
N ALA A 596 31.48 3.88 -30.98
CA ALA A 596 30.47 3.36 -30.06
C ALA A 596 29.51 4.49 -29.60
N ARG A 597 30.04 5.70 -29.35
CA ARG A 597 29.22 6.88 -29.02
C ARG A 597 28.29 7.29 -30.16
N ARG A 598 28.75 7.25 -31.42
CA ARG A 598 27.91 7.53 -32.59
C ARG A 598 26.77 6.50 -32.70
N ALA A 599 27.09 5.21 -32.60
CA ALA A 599 26.10 4.15 -32.65
C ALA A 599 25.04 4.24 -31.53
N ALA A 600 25.45 4.61 -30.32
CA ALA A 600 24.52 4.85 -29.19
C ALA A 600 23.64 6.08 -29.43
N LYS A 601 24.19 7.18 -29.96
CA LYS A 601 23.45 8.39 -30.31
C LYS A 601 22.39 8.12 -31.40
N GLU A 602 22.77 7.41 -32.47
CA GLU A 602 21.85 7.03 -33.55
C GLU A 602 20.71 6.13 -33.07
N ARG A 603 21.00 5.16 -32.19
CA ARG A 603 19.98 4.32 -31.55
C ARG A 603 19.00 5.15 -30.70
N ARG A 604 19.49 6.15 -29.94
CA ARG A 604 18.65 7.05 -29.16
C ARG A 604 17.73 7.90 -30.01
N ILE A 605 18.22 8.41 -31.14
CA ILE A 605 17.43 9.17 -32.12
C ILE A 605 16.32 8.30 -32.71
N ARG A 606 16.65 7.11 -33.25
CA ARG A 606 15.66 6.16 -33.80
C ARG A 606 14.60 5.74 -32.77
N ARG A 607 14.98 5.63 -31.50
CA ARG A 607 14.05 5.32 -30.42
C ARG A 607 13.11 6.49 -30.10
N ALA A 608 13.61 7.72 -30.14
CA ALA A 608 12.78 8.93 -29.99
C ALA A 608 11.78 9.07 -31.14
N GLU A 609 12.22 8.82 -32.38
CA GLU A 609 11.38 8.84 -33.58
C GLU A 609 10.27 7.74 -33.52
N ARG A 610 10.61 6.52 -33.09
CA ARG A 610 9.61 5.44 -32.88
C ARG A 610 8.61 5.77 -31.78
N ARG A 611 9.04 6.46 -30.70
CA ARG A 611 8.13 6.93 -29.65
C ARG A 611 7.21 8.05 -30.12
N ALA A 612 7.72 8.95 -30.98
CA ALA A 612 6.92 10.01 -31.59
C ALA A 612 5.86 9.43 -32.54
N ALA A 613 6.25 8.47 -33.39
CA ALA A 613 5.35 7.79 -34.32
C ALA A 613 4.28 6.89 -33.65
N ARG A 614 4.48 6.48 -32.39
CA ARG A 614 3.45 5.75 -31.61
C ARG A 614 2.47 6.66 -30.87
N LYS A 615 2.74 7.97 -30.85
CA LYS A 615 1.90 9.00 -30.21
C LYS A 615 1.09 9.83 -31.21
N SER A 616 1.39 9.73 -32.49
CA SER A 616 0.59 10.17 -33.62
C SER A 616 -0.35 9.05 -34.09
#